data_59a0871c8969485534755b4fe1fee2ad
#
_entry.id   59a0871c8969485534755b4fe1fee2ad
#
_cell.length_a   1.000
_cell.length_b   1.000
_cell.length_c   1.000
_cell.angle_alpha   90.00
_cell.angle_beta   90.00
_cell.angle_gamma   90.00
#
_symmetry.space_group_name_H-M   'P 1'
#
loop_
_entity.id
_entity.type
_entity.pdbx_description
1 polymer ?
#
loop_
_entity_poly.entity_id
_entity_poly.type
_entity_poly.pdbx_seq_one_letter_code
_entity_poly.pdbx_strand_id
1 'polypeptide(L)'
;AAAYAVVAYQTAYLKCHYPKEFMAALLTSVLDSTSKVTGYIDECTRLKIPVLPPDIAQSDMGFTVSDEGIRFGLLAIKNLGRSVIADIIRERESSPFRNFNDFCERMHGRDLNRRAMESLIKCGAFDRMNPNRRQLLAGYEVISSGLDAVKQKNLEGQLGFFDTMADAPREEYVFPAMEDFPFMERLNLEKEVTG
;
A
#
# COMPACT_ATOMS: atom_id res chain seq x y z
N ALA A 1 -33.37 -17.08 -19.72
CA ALA A 1 -33.13 -15.95 -20.59
C ALA A 1 -33.56 -14.62 -19.95
N ALA A 2 -34.80 -14.47 -19.45
CA ALA A 2 -35.28 -13.20 -18.89
C ALA A 2 -34.50 -12.70 -17.67
N ALA A 3 -34.11 -13.57 -16.74
CA ALA A 3 -33.33 -13.19 -15.57
C ALA A 3 -31.96 -12.58 -15.93
N TYR A 4 -31.27 -13.15 -16.93
CA TYR A 4 -30.00 -12.60 -17.41
C TYR A 4 -30.16 -11.26 -18.12
N ALA A 5 -31.29 -11.02 -18.81
CA ALA A 5 -31.56 -9.73 -19.43
C ALA A 5 -31.70 -8.61 -18.39
N VAL A 6 -32.30 -8.90 -17.24
CA VAL A 6 -32.41 -7.95 -16.12
C VAL A 6 -31.01 -7.59 -15.58
N VAL A 7 -30.16 -8.59 -15.33
CA VAL A 7 -28.79 -8.36 -14.87
C VAL A 7 -27.98 -7.56 -15.90
N ALA A 8 -28.10 -7.92 -17.19
CA ALA A 8 -27.43 -7.18 -18.26
C ALA A 8 -27.86 -5.70 -18.32
N TYR A 9 -29.16 -5.44 -18.16
CA TYR A 9 -29.69 -4.09 -18.09
C TYR A 9 -29.16 -3.33 -16.88
N GLN A 10 -29.19 -3.97 -15.69
CA GLN A 10 -28.70 -3.34 -14.45
C GLN A 10 -27.21 -2.97 -14.53
N THR A 11 -26.37 -3.88 -15.06
CA THR A 11 -24.94 -3.60 -15.24
C THR A 11 -24.69 -2.51 -16.26
N ALA A 12 -25.42 -2.49 -17.38
CA ALA A 12 -25.33 -1.41 -18.38
C ALA A 12 -25.79 -0.06 -17.80
N TYR A 13 -26.87 -0.06 -17.01
CA TYR A 13 -27.38 1.14 -16.34
C TYR A 13 -26.33 1.69 -15.35
N LEU A 14 -25.77 0.84 -14.48
CA LEU A 14 -24.75 1.26 -13.52
C LEU A 14 -23.50 1.79 -14.23
N LYS A 15 -23.03 1.13 -15.28
CA LYS A 15 -21.86 1.59 -16.05
C LYS A 15 -22.13 2.97 -16.71
N CYS A 16 -23.36 3.22 -17.14
CA CYS A 16 -23.74 4.47 -17.79
C CYS A 16 -23.87 5.63 -16.79
N HIS A 17 -24.54 5.40 -15.66
CA HIS A 17 -24.90 6.46 -14.70
C HIS A 17 -23.90 6.63 -13.55
N TYR A 18 -23.17 5.55 -13.20
CA TYR A 18 -22.20 5.49 -12.09
C TYR A 18 -20.90 4.81 -12.54
N PRO A 19 -20.23 5.36 -13.58
CA PRO A 19 -19.09 4.67 -14.20
C PRO A 19 -17.89 4.48 -13.26
N LYS A 20 -17.60 5.41 -12.36
CA LYS A 20 -16.49 5.28 -11.40
C LYS A 20 -16.77 4.14 -10.40
N GLU A 21 -17.94 4.12 -9.81
CA GLU A 21 -18.37 3.11 -8.82
C GLU A 21 -18.44 1.72 -9.48
N PHE A 22 -18.98 1.66 -10.70
CA PHE A 22 -19.05 0.42 -11.47
C PHE A 22 -17.66 -0.14 -11.76
N MET A 23 -16.73 0.71 -12.24
CA MET A 23 -15.37 0.28 -12.56
C MET A 23 -14.56 -0.08 -11.29
N ALA A 24 -14.73 0.63 -10.18
CA ALA A 24 -14.08 0.29 -8.92
C ALA A 24 -14.57 -1.07 -8.38
N ALA A 25 -15.88 -1.33 -8.43
CA ALA A 25 -16.44 -2.63 -8.05
C ALA A 25 -15.96 -3.76 -8.98
N LEU A 26 -15.90 -3.49 -10.28
CA LEU A 26 -15.43 -4.45 -11.28
C LEU A 26 -13.95 -4.80 -11.08
N LEU A 27 -13.07 -3.80 -10.90
CA LEU A 27 -11.66 -3.98 -10.58
C LEU A 27 -11.49 -4.79 -9.30
N THR A 28 -12.26 -4.47 -8.26
CA THR A 28 -12.23 -5.21 -6.98
C THR A 28 -12.67 -6.66 -7.12
N SER A 29 -13.62 -6.95 -8.02
CA SER A 29 -14.12 -8.32 -8.24
C SER A 29 -13.11 -9.25 -8.94
N VAL A 30 -12.07 -8.72 -9.55
CA VAL A 30 -11.09 -9.48 -10.36
C VAL A 30 -9.65 -9.37 -9.82
N LEU A 31 -9.48 -9.01 -8.56
CA LEU A 31 -8.15 -8.84 -7.92
C LEU A 31 -7.24 -10.06 -8.06
N ASP A 32 -7.81 -11.26 -8.18
CA ASP A 32 -7.05 -12.50 -8.35
C ASP A 32 -6.48 -12.69 -9.78
N SER A 33 -6.80 -11.78 -10.72
CA SER A 33 -6.40 -11.87 -12.12
C SER A 33 -5.77 -10.58 -12.61
N THR A 34 -4.46 -10.48 -12.54
CA THR A 34 -3.68 -9.32 -13.00
C THR A 34 -4.04 -8.88 -14.43
N SER A 35 -4.20 -9.83 -15.36
CA SER A 35 -4.54 -9.50 -16.76
C SER A 35 -5.92 -8.84 -16.90
N LYS A 36 -6.89 -9.23 -16.08
CA LYS A 36 -8.21 -8.60 -16.04
C LYS A 36 -8.13 -7.21 -15.40
N VAL A 37 -7.37 -7.06 -14.32
CA VAL A 37 -7.14 -5.76 -13.67
C VAL A 37 -6.56 -4.79 -14.68
N THR A 38 -5.50 -5.17 -15.41
CA THR A 38 -4.88 -4.34 -16.45
C THR A 38 -5.89 -3.96 -17.55
N GLY A 39 -6.66 -4.94 -18.05
CA GLY A 39 -7.68 -4.67 -19.09
C GLY A 39 -8.78 -3.70 -18.61
N TYR A 40 -9.16 -3.74 -17.35
CA TYR A 40 -10.14 -2.80 -16.80
C TYR A 40 -9.54 -1.42 -16.46
N ILE A 41 -8.25 -1.34 -16.16
CA ILE A 41 -7.53 -0.06 -16.08
C ILE A 41 -7.48 0.62 -17.45
N ASP A 42 -7.24 -0.14 -18.54
CA ASP A 42 -7.33 0.37 -19.91
C ASP A 42 -8.73 0.88 -20.24
N GLU A 43 -9.77 0.17 -19.77
CA GLU A 43 -11.15 0.63 -19.93
C GLU A 43 -11.42 1.92 -19.13
N CYS A 44 -10.90 2.05 -17.90
CA CYS A 44 -10.97 3.30 -17.13
C CYS A 44 -10.35 4.46 -17.92
N THR A 45 -9.19 4.23 -18.53
CA THR A 45 -8.51 5.22 -19.38
C THR A 45 -9.39 5.65 -20.57
N ARG A 46 -10.06 4.70 -21.25
CA ARG A 46 -11.01 5.00 -22.34
C ARG A 46 -12.21 5.80 -21.86
N LEU A 47 -12.69 5.52 -20.64
CA LEU A 47 -13.79 6.25 -19.99
C LEU A 47 -13.35 7.59 -19.39
N LYS A 48 -12.06 7.95 -19.48
CA LYS A 48 -11.46 9.15 -18.87
C LYS A 48 -11.62 9.17 -17.34
N ILE A 49 -11.58 8.02 -16.71
CA ILE A 49 -11.59 7.85 -15.26
C ILE A 49 -10.16 7.63 -14.81
N PRO A 50 -9.53 8.56 -14.09
CA PRO A 50 -8.19 8.38 -13.57
C PRO A 50 -8.13 7.20 -12.58
N VAL A 51 -7.13 6.34 -12.73
CA VAL A 51 -6.77 5.35 -11.71
C VAL A 51 -5.56 5.88 -10.98
N LEU A 52 -5.74 6.18 -9.70
CA LEU A 52 -4.74 6.80 -8.85
C LEU A 52 -3.80 5.74 -8.27
N PRO A 53 -2.50 6.03 -8.12
CA PRO A 53 -1.54 5.07 -7.58
C PRO A 53 -1.91 4.62 -6.16
N PRO A 54 -1.40 3.48 -5.69
CA PRO A 54 -1.56 3.07 -4.30
C PRO A 54 -0.95 4.10 -3.35
N ASP A 55 -1.56 4.26 -2.18
CA ASP A 55 -1.12 5.20 -1.15
C ASP A 55 -1.42 4.58 0.22
N ILE A 56 -0.39 4.42 1.05
CA ILE A 56 -0.52 3.79 2.37
C ILE A 56 -1.50 4.54 3.28
N ALA A 57 -1.64 5.86 3.11
CA ALA A 57 -2.54 6.70 3.88
C ALA A 57 -3.99 6.67 3.39
N GLN A 58 -4.25 6.26 2.13
CA GLN A 58 -5.57 6.40 1.51
C GLN A 58 -6.14 5.11 0.94
N SER A 59 -5.28 4.19 0.43
CA SER A 59 -5.75 2.98 -0.22
C SER A 59 -6.41 2.01 0.75
N ASP A 60 -7.55 1.47 0.36
CA ASP A 60 -8.22 0.39 1.07
C ASP A 60 -7.85 -0.99 0.51
N MET A 61 -8.50 -2.03 1.00
CA MET A 61 -8.27 -3.39 0.55
C MET A 61 -8.55 -3.55 -0.95
N GLY A 62 -9.70 -3.06 -1.42
CA GLY A 62 -10.09 -3.04 -2.82
C GLY A 62 -9.91 -1.67 -3.46
N PHE A 63 -10.28 -1.55 -4.73
CA PHE A 63 -10.35 -0.28 -5.44
C PHE A 63 -11.49 0.57 -4.89
N THR A 64 -11.23 1.84 -4.58
CA THR A 64 -12.21 2.75 -3.99
C THR A 64 -12.37 4.01 -4.82
N VAL A 65 -13.58 4.58 -4.82
CA VAL A 65 -13.86 5.84 -5.51
C VAL A 65 -13.45 7.02 -4.66
N SER A 66 -12.81 8.00 -5.29
CA SER A 66 -12.52 9.32 -4.72
C SER A 66 -12.98 10.41 -5.68
N ASP A 67 -12.94 11.66 -5.24
CA ASP A 67 -13.28 12.82 -6.09
C ASP A 67 -12.37 12.87 -7.33
N GLU A 68 -11.09 12.55 -7.19
CA GLU A 68 -10.08 12.60 -8.25
C GLU A 68 -10.14 11.41 -9.20
N GLY A 69 -10.69 10.26 -8.79
CA GLY A 69 -10.72 9.04 -9.61
C GLY A 69 -10.92 7.78 -8.79
N ILE A 70 -10.37 6.66 -9.26
CA ILE A 70 -10.39 5.38 -8.56
C ILE A 70 -9.02 5.15 -7.91
N ARG A 71 -8.98 5.02 -6.59
CA ARG A 71 -7.75 4.71 -5.85
C ARG A 71 -7.43 3.22 -5.97
N PHE A 72 -6.15 2.91 -6.24
CA PHE A 72 -5.65 1.54 -6.36
C PHE A 72 -5.76 0.80 -5.02
N GLY A 73 -6.32 -0.41 -5.06
CA GLY A 73 -6.52 -1.26 -3.88
C GLY A 73 -5.23 -1.99 -3.47
N LEU A 74 -4.95 -2.05 -2.16
CA LEU A 74 -3.74 -2.71 -1.64
C LEU A 74 -3.69 -4.20 -1.95
N LEU A 75 -4.84 -4.87 -2.07
CA LEU A 75 -4.90 -6.31 -2.36
C LEU A 75 -4.50 -6.64 -3.81
N ALA A 76 -4.48 -5.66 -4.71
CA ALA A 76 -3.96 -5.83 -6.06
C ALA A 76 -2.42 -5.82 -6.12
N ILE A 77 -1.74 -5.47 -5.03
CA ILE A 77 -0.28 -5.47 -4.93
C ILE A 77 0.19 -6.87 -4.53
N LYS A 78 1.14 -7.42 -5.28
CA LYS A 78 1.72 -8.74 -5.00
C LYS A 78 2.36 -8.80 -3.62
N ASN A 79 2.38 -9.98 -3.03
CA ASN A 79 2.96 -10.28 -1.72
C ASN A 79 2.27 -9.62 -0.52
N LEU A 80 1.15 -8.92 -0.70
CA LEU A 80 0.36 -8.38 0.40
C LEU A 80 -0.80 -9.32 0.75
N GLY A 81 -0.82 -9.80 2.00
CA GLY A 81 -1.91 -10.60 2.55
C GLY A 81 -3.03 -9.72 3.11
N ARG A 82 -4.25 -10.29 3.17
CA ARG A 82 -5.43 -9.59 3.74
C ARG A 82 -5.22 -9.16 5.19
N SER A 83 -4.53 -9.97 6.02
CA SER A 83 -4.23 -9.67 7.42
C SER A 83 -3.36 -8.41 7.54
N VAL A 84 -2.29 -8.34 6.76
CA VAL A 84 -1.38 -7.17 6.75
C VAL A 84 -2.12 -5.91 6.33
N ILE A 85 -2.94 -5.99 5.27
CA ILE A 85 -3.72 -4.84 4.80
C ILE A 85 -4.71 -4.37 5.87
N ALA A 86 -5.41 -5.30 6.53
CA ALA A 86 -6.31 -4.96 7.62
C ALA A 86 -5.59 -4.29 8.79
N ASP A 87 -4.37 -4.73 9.12
CA ASP A 87 -3.55 -4.10 10.14
C ASP A 87 -3.11 -2.69 9.74
N ILE A 88 -2.70 -2.48 8.48
CA ILE A 88 -2.35 -1.15 7.96
C ILE A 88 -3.54 -0.19 8.07
N ILE A 89 -4.72 -0.62 7.63
CA ILE A 89 -5.95 0.19 7.68
C ILE A 89 -6.29 0.53 9.14
N ARG A 90 -6.32 -0.45 10.03
CA ARG A 90 -6.61 -0.25 11.45
C ARG A 90 -5.63 0.72 12.12
N GLU A 91 -4.34 0.59 11.82
CA GLU A 91 -3.33 1.46 12.40
C GLU A 91 -3.49 2.92 11.93
N ARG A 92 -3.70 3.15 10.64
CA ARG A 92 -3.90 4.51 10.13
C ARG A 92 -5.20 5.15 10.63
N GLU A 93 -6.27 4.36 10.85
CA GLU A 93 -7.53 4.84 11.42
C GLU A 93 -7.38 5.25 12.89
N SER A 94 -6.52 4.56 13.65
CA SER A 94 -6.22 4.95 15.03
C SER A 94 -5.42 6.26 15.10
N SER A 95 -4.46 6.44 14.19
CA SER A 95 -3.67 7.65 14.01
C SER A 95 -3.00 7.62 12.63
N PRO A 96 -3.04 8.70 11.83
CA PRO A 96 -2.34 8.78 10.57
C PRO A 96 -0.83 8.49 10.74
N PHE A 97 -0.23 7.79 9.78
CA PHE A 97 1.22 7.61 9.78
C PHE A 97 1.92 8.94 9.52
N ARG A 98 2.85 9.32 10.38
CA ARG A 98 3.58 10.58 10.29
C ARG A 98 4.64 10.57 9.20
N ASN A 99 5.38 9.47 9.13
CA ASN A 99 6.46 9.25 8.17
C ASN A 99 6.73 7.74 8.03
N PHE A 100 7.73 7.38 7.22
CA PHE A 100 8.09 5.98 6.97
C PHE A 100 8.64 5.27 8.23
N ASN A 101 9.38 5.96 9.10
CA ASN A 101 9.88 5.38 10.35
C ASN A 101 8.72 5.01 11.28
N ASP A 102 7.75 5.92 11.46
CA ASP A 102 6.54 5.67 12.25
C ASP A 102 5.73 4.47 11.71
N PHE A 103 5.62 4.35 10.38
CA PHE A 103 5.02 3.18 9.76
C PHE A 103 5.77 1.89 10.11
N CYS A 104 7.09 1.88 9.95
CA CYS A 104 7.91 0.71 10.27
C CYS A 104 7.79 0.30 11.74
N GLU A 105 7.84 1.25 12.66
CA GLU A 105 7.70 1.00 14.10
C GLU A 105 6.34 0.39 14.45
N ARG A 106 5.26 0.99 13.97
CA ARG A 106 3.89 0.57 14.27
C ARG A 106 3.50 -0.75 13.62
N MET A 107 4.08 -1.05 12.48
CA MET A 107 3.87 -2.31 11.77
C MET A 107 4.87 -3.41 12.16
N HIS A 108 5.89 -3.09 12.96
CA HIS A 108 6.88 -4.07 13.42
C HIS A 108 6.25 -5.17 14.29
N GLY A 109 6.62 -6.41 14.04
CA GLY A 109 6.09 -7.58 14.76
C GLY A 109 4.69 -8.03 14.33
N ARG A 110 4.10 -7.40 13.29
CA ARG A 110 2.92 -7.89 12.59
C ARG A 110 3.35 -8.78 11.42
N ASP A 111 2.40 -9.35 10.68
CA ASP A 111 2.66 -10.25 9.54
C ASP A 111 3.31 -9.57 8.31
N LEU A 112 3.75 -8.31 8.45
CA LEU A 112 4.40 -7.54 7.40
C LEU A 112 5.84 -8.04 7.18
N ASN A 113 6.00 -8.96 6.24
CA ASN A 113 7.30 -9.48 5.88
C ASN A 113 8.06 -8.55 4.91
N ARG A 114 9.37 -8.81 4.74
CA ARG A 114 10.25 -8.04 3.85
C ARG A 114 9.72 -7.92 2.42
N ARG A 115 9.19 -9.01 1.84
CA ARG A 115 8.67 -9.00 0.46
C ARG A 115 7.45 -8.09 0.30
N ALA A 116 6.56 -8.10 1.30
CA ALA A 116 5.40 -7.21 1.32
C ALA A 116 5.83 -5.74 1.42
N MET A 117 6.81 -5.43 2.27
CA MET A 117 7.36 -4.08 2.38
C MET A 117 8.02 -3.63 1.08
N GLU A 118 8.87 -4.46 0.48
CA GLU A 118 9.48 -4.16 -0.82
C GLU A 118 8.43 -3.91 -1.90
N SER A 119 7.34 -4.68 -1.93
CA SER A 119 6.23 -4.49 -2.87
C SER A 119 5.51 -3.15 -2.65
N LEU A 120 5.26 -2.76 -1.40
CA LEU A 120 4.69 -1.45 -1.06
C LEU A 120 5.59 -0.28 -1.47
N ILE A 121 6.89 -0.41 -1.29
CA ILE A 121 7.84 0.62 -1.72
C ILE A 121 7.92 0.69 -3.25
N LYS A 122 8.06 -0.45 -3.91
CA LYS A 122 8.18 -0.55 -5.38
C LYS A 122 6.96 0.02 -6.10
N CYS A 123 5.74 -0.20 -5.59
CA CYS A 123 4.53 0.35 -6.20
C CYS A 123 4.30 1.84 -5.90
N GLY A 124 5.13 2.46 -5.07
CA GLY A 124 5.02 3.88 -4.73
C GLY A 124 3.99 4.20 -3.64
N ALA A 125 3.57 3.22 -2.83
CA ALA A 125 2.59 3.45 -1.75
C ALA A 125 3.06 4.48 -0.70
N PHE A 126 4.34 4.77 -0.62
CA PHE A 126 4.94 5.76 0.29
C PHE A 126 5.37 7.07 -0.39
N ASP A 127 5.14 7.25 -1.70
CA ASP A 127 5.66 8.39 -2.46
C ASP A 127 5.23 9.75 -1.89
N ARG A 128 4.08 9.82 -1.20
CA ARG A 128 3.64 11.05 -0.50
C ARG A 128 4.42 11.34 0.78
N MET A 129 5.00 10.34 1.41
CA MET A 129 5.81 10.47 2.63
C MET A 129 7.28 10.71 2.28
N ASN A 130 7.79 9.91 1.36
CA ASN A 130 9.14 10.02 0.80
C ASN A 130 9.13 9.50 -0.64
N PRO A 131 9.32 10.35 -1.65
CA PRO A 131 9.26 9.96 -3.06
C PRO A 131 10.49 9.17 -3.53
N ASN A 132 11.56 9.10 -2.75
CA ASN A 132 12.78 8.38 -3.11
C ASN A 132 12.69 6.91 -2.69
N ARG A 133 12.23 6.06 -3.59
CA ARG A 133 12.02 4.63 -3.34
C ARG A 133 13.31 3.87 -3.07
N ARG A 134 14.43 4.32 -3.66
CA ARG A 134 15.76 3.73 -3.42
C ARG A 134 16.21 3.95 -1.98
N GLN A 135 16.00 5.15 -1.45
CA GLN A 135 16.26 5.45 -0.04
C GLN A 135 15.40 4.58 0.89
N LEU A 136 14.11 4.40 0.58
CA LEU A 136 13.21 3.60 1.39
C LEU A 136 13.63 2.13 1.42
N LEU A 137 14.01 1.55 0.27
CA LEU A 137 14.49 0.17 0.20
C LEU A 137 15.77 -0.04 1.02
N ALA A 138 16.75 0.89 0.89
CA ALA A 138 17.98 0.81 1.67
C ALA A 138 17.74 1.05 3.17
N GLY A 139 16.92 2.03 3.51
CA GLY A 139 16.63 2.40 4.90
C GLY A 139 15.81 1.35 5.64
N TYR A 140 14.90 0.67 4.98
CA TYR A 140 14.06 -0.36 5.61
C TYR A 140 14.88 -1.48 6.26
N GLU A 141 15.96 -1.95 5.62
CA GLU A 141 16.81 -3.00 6.18
C GLU A 141 17.46 -2.57 7.49
N VAL A 142 17.92 -1.32 7.56
CA VAL A 142 18.55 -0.77 8.77
C VAL A 142 17.52 -0.58 9.88
N ILE A 143 16.36 0.02 9.53
CA ILE A 143 15.27 0.26 10.49
C ILE A 143 14.76 -1.07 11.05
N SER A 144 14.47 -2.07 10.21
CA SER A 144 13.97 -3.37 10.62
C SER A 144 14.95 -4.09 11.55
N SER A 145 16.25 -4.11 11.20
CA SER A 145 17.30 -4.71 12.05
C SER A 145 17.42 -4.01 13.41
N GLY A 146 17.28 -2.69 13.44
CA GLY A 146 17.28 -1.90 14.67
C GLY A 146 16.08 -2.24 15.57
N LEU A 147 14.89 -2.37 15.00
CA LEU A 147 13.69 -2.74 15.73
C LEU A 147 13.76 -4.17 16.29
N ASP A 148 14.31 -5.11 15.51
CA ASP A 148 14.53 -6.49 15.97
C ASP A 148 15.52 -6.54 17.15
N ALA A 149 16.61 -5.78 17.09
CA ALA A 149 17.60 -5.70 18.17
C ALA A 149 17.00 -5.15 19.46
N VAL A 150 16.14 -4.12 19.38
CA VAL A 150 15.42 -3.57 20.55
C VAL A 150 14.47 -4.60 21.14
N LYS A 151 13.71 -5.31 20.31
CA LYS A 151 12.79 -6.37 20.76
C LYS A 151 13.53 -7.50 21.46
N GLN A 152 14.67 -7.91 20.94
CA GLN A 152 15.48 -8.99 21.52
C GLN A 152 16.04 -8.59 22.91
N LYS A 153 16.55 -7.37 23.06
CA LYS A 153 16.99 -6.83 24.36
C LYS A 153 15.87 -6.80 25.39
N ASN A 154 14.67 -6.41 24.98
CA ASN A 154 13.50 -6.38 25.87
C ASN A 154 13.06 -7.80 26.30
N LEU A 155 13.23 -8.82 25.45
CA LEU A 155 12.89 -10.22 25.78
C LEU A 155 13.92 -10.87 26.72
N GLU A 156 15.19 -10.50 26.63
CA GLU A 156 16.26 -11.02 27.50
C GLU A 156 16.25 -10.46 28.93
N GLY A 157 15.23 -9.63 29.26
CA GLY A 157 15.01 -9.15 30.65
C GLY A 157 16.06 -8.15 31.16
N GLN A 158 16.90 -7.60 30.30
CA GLN A 158 17.79 -6.49 30.63
C GLN A 158 17.04 -5.14 30.56
N LEU A 159 15.91 -5.05 31.24
CA LEU A 159 15.34 -3.75 31.61
C LEU A 159 16.23 -3.19 32.73
N GLY A 160 17.28 -2.51 32.33
CA GLY A 160 18.04 -1.71 33.30
C GLY A 160 17.11 -0.69 33.93
N PHE A 161 17.29 -0.43 35.24
CA PHE A 161 16.55 0.55 36.07
C PHE A 161 16.44 1.96 35.43
N PHE A 162 17.19 2.22 34.37
CA PHE A 162 17.21 3.46 33.58
C PHE A 162 16.25 3.46 32.35
N ASP A 163 15.64 2.32 32.00
CA ASP A 163 14.72 2.22 30.83
C ASP A 163 13.26 2.62 31.17
N THR A 164 13.01 3.08 32.38
CA THR A 164 11.73 3.68 32.81
C THR A 164 11.51 5.09 32.23
N MET A 165 12.43 5.62 31.45
CA MET A 165 12.22 6.80 30.63
C MET A 165 11.69 6.35 29.23
N ALA A 166 10.47 5.83 29.19
CA ALA A 166 9.76 5.43 27.99
C ALA A 166 9.42 6.60 27.02
N ASP A 167 9.89 7.81 27.32
CA ASP A 167 9.66 9.04 26.57
C ASP A 167 10.92 9.67 25.95
N ALA A 168 12.05 8.96 25.93
CA ALA A 168 13.18 9.46 25.15
C ALA A 168 12.82 9.41 23.64
N PRO A 169 12.86 10.53 22.90
CA PRO A 169 12.62 10.52 21.47
C PRO A 169 13.60 9.53 20.82
N ARG A 170 13.09 8.43 20.26
CA ARG A 170 13.93 7.52 19.49
C ARG A 170 14.50 8.31 18.33
N GLU A 171 15.81 8.27 18.15
CA GLU A 171 16.44 8.91 17.00
C GLU A 171 15.82 8.30 15.73
N GLU A 172 15.10 9.12 14.97
CA GLU A 172 14.55 8.72 13.68
C GLU A 172 15.71 8.39 12.74
N TYR A 173 15.60 7.28 12.02
CA TYR A 173 16.59 6.95 10.99
C TYR A 173 16.63 8.05 9.94
N VAL A 174 17.82 8.64 9.78
CA VAL A 174 18.08 9.66 8.77
C VAL A 174 18.52 8.99 7.47
N PHE A 175 17.72 9.14 6.44
CA PHE A 175 18.02 8.56 5.14
C PHE A 175 19.25 9.21 4.51
N PRO A 176 20.22 8.42 3.98
CA PRO A 176 21.38 8.98 3.29
C PRO A 176 20.94 9.69 2.00
N ALA A 177 21.64 10.76 1.64
CA ALA A 177 21.42 11.41 0.35
C ALA A 177 21.81 10.47 -0.78
N MET A 178 20.84 10.08 -1.61
CA MET A 178 21.05 9.26 -2.81
C MET A 178 20.02 9.61 -3.87
N GLU A 179 20.41 9.42 -5.13
CA GLU A 179 19.47 9.58 -6.25
C GLU A 179 18.48 8.42 -6.29
N ASP A 180 17.21 8.73 -6.62
CA ASP A 180 16.18 7.71 -6.82
C ASP A 180 16.42 6.92 -8.11
N PHE A 181 15.64 5.87 -8.30
CA PHE A 181 15.65 5.10 -9.54
C PHE A 181 15.25 5.98 -10.74
N PRO A 182 15.88 5.78 -11.91
CA PRO A 182 15.44 6.41 -13.14
C PRO A 182 13.97 6.10 -13.45
N PHE A 183 13.30 7.01 -14.14
CA PHE A 183 11.86 6.89 -14.43
C PHE A 183 11.44 5.52 -15.01
N MET A 184 12.19 5.01 -15.99
CA MET A 184 11.89 3.71 -16.61
C MET A 184 12.05 2.54 -15.61
N GLU A 185 13.01 2.64 -14.70
CA GLU A 185 13.22 1.63 -13.66
C GLU A 185 12.07 1.66 -12.66
N ARG A 186 11.61 2.84 -12.25
CA ARG A 186 10.41 2.98 -11.39
C ARG A 186 9.18 2.35 -12.02
N LEU A 187 8.92 2.57 -13.31
CA LEU A 187 7.81 1.93 -14.03
C LEU A 187 7.94 0.41 -14.06
N ASN A 188 9.17 -0.11 -14.25
CA ASN A 188 9.40 -1.55 -14.21
C ASN A 188 9.17 -2.14 -12.82
N LEU A 189 9.58 -1.44 -11.76
CA LEU A 189 9.31 -1.83 -10.37
C LEU A 189 7.81 -1.85 -10.06
N GLU A 190 7.07 -0.84 -10.50
CA GLU A 190 5.61 -0.81 -10.39
C GLU A 190 4.98 -2.00 -11.10
N LYS A 191 5.34 -2.23 -12.36
CA LYS A 191 4.83 -3.35 -13.16
C LYS A 191 5.17 -4.71 -12.54
N GLU A 192 6.32 -4.86 -11.94
CA GLU A 192 6.72 -6.11 -11.26
C GLU A 192 5.70 -6.50 -10.17
N VAL A 193 5.23 -5.54 -9.41
CA VAL A 193 4.41 -5.77 -8.22
C VAL A 193 2.92 -5.54 -8.40
N THR A 194 2.50 -4.81 -9.45
CA THR A 194 1.08 -4.57 -9.77
C THR A 194 0.63 -5.31 -11.03
N GLY A 195 1.57 -5.73 -11.89
CA GLY A 195 1.29 -6.54 -13.10
C GLY A 195 1.39 -5.80 -14.39
#